data_60699ab7d76d97ac557028e400fef98e
#
_entry.id   60699ab7d76d97ac557028e400fef98e
#
_cell.length_a   1.000
_cell.length_b   1.000
_cell.length_c   1.000
_cell.angle_alpha   90.00
_cell.angle_beta   90.00
_cell.angle_gamma   90.00
#
_symmetry.space_group_name_H-M   'P 1'
#
loop_
_entity.id
_entity.type
_entity.pdbx_description
1 polymer ?
#
loop_
_entity_poly.entity_id
_entity_poly.type
_entity_poly.pdbx_seq_one_letter_code
_entity_poly.pdbx_strand_id
1 'polypeptide(L)'
;LAVVKEVIDYVGLNEIIVSGCGLREGAMFRYAVPSTNEKPLSDILGHSIQTLMHYFDANISHAEHVYNLSLQLFKQLKVLHKLPRAYVKVLRVAALLHDSGMRIKFYDHHRHSSYIILNSNLYGISQKDLVVAAFVAGGHKKSDFNELDMNKYRVLLSQEDVEEKKKLSVILRI
;
A
#
# COMPACT_ATOMS: atom_id res chain seq x y z
N LEU A 1 -20.32 13.84 15.56
CA LEU A 1 -19.76 14.83 14.62
C LEU A 1 -19.74 16.24 15.24
N ALA A 2 -20.81 16.76 15.87
CA ALA A 2 -20.84 18.10 16.46
C ALA A 2 -19.73 18.32 17.50
N VAL A 3 -19.55 17.39 18.45
CA VAL A 3 -18.51 17.48 19.49
C VAL A 3 -17.11 17.52 18.89
N VAL A 4 -16.84 16.71 17.87
CA VAL A 4 -15.53 16.70 17.19
C VAL A 4 -15.29 18.02 16.49
N LYS A 5 -16.31 18.59 15.85
CA LYS A 5 -16.22 19.91 15.21
C LYS A 5 -15.89 21.00 16.23
N GLU A 6 -16.61 21.06 17.34
CA GLU A 6 -16.37 22.04 18.41
C GLU A 6 -14.94 21.94 18.97
N VAL A 7 -14.42 20.71 19.13
CA VAL A 7 -13.03 20.51 19.58
C VAL A 7 -12.02 21.00 18.54
N ILE A 8 -12.26 20.75 17.25
CA ILE A 8 -11.41 21.24 16.15
C ILE A 8 -11.37 22.76 16.14
N ASP A 9 -12.56 23.38 16.20
CA ASP A 9 -12.71 24.83 16.14
C ASP A 9 -12.09 25.49 17.39
N TYR A 10 -12.29 24.90 18.59
CA TYR A 10 -11.73 25.38 19.85
C TYR A 10 -10.19 25.32 19.89
N VAL A 11 -9.60 24.23 19.38
CA VAL A 11 -8.14 24.01 19.38
C VAL A 11 -7.47 24.70 18.16
N GLY A 12 -8.24 25.13 17.16
CA GLY A 12 -7.74 25.77 15.94
C GLY A 12 -7.00 24.81 15.01
N LEU A 13 -7.46 23.55 14.92
CA LEU A 13 -6.84 22.53 14.06
C LEU A 13 -7.32 22.69 12.61
N ASN A 14 -6.39 22.57 11.66
CA ASN A 14 -6.68 22.61 10.23
C ASN A 14 -6.91 21.22 9.62
N GLU A 15 -6.51 20.16 10.32
CA GLU A 15 -6.57 18.79 9.81
C GLU A 15 -6.77 17.78 10.95
N ILE A 16 -7.52 16.72 10.66
CA ILE A 16 -7.65 15.54 11.52
C ILE A 16 -7.27 14.29 10.72
N ILE A 17 -6.37 13.51 11.27
CA ILE A 17 -6.04 12.19 10.74
C ILE A 17 -6.85 11.14 11.48
N VAL A 18 -7.73 10.46 10.75
CA VAL A 18 -8.54 9.36 11.30
C VAL A 18 -7.72 8.08 11.28
N SER A 19 -7.52 7.47 12.46
CA SER A 19 -6.88 6.16 12.57
C SER A 19 -7.90 5.03 12.38
N GLY A 20 -7.53 4.00 11.60
CA GLY A 20 -8.29 2.76 11.52
C GLY A 20 -8.10 1.83 12.74
N CYS A 21 -7.19 2.18 13.66
CA CYS A 21 -6.91 1.42 14.89
C CYS A 21 -7.52 2.12 16.08
N GLY A 22 -8.21 1.35 16.94
CA GLY A 22 -8.81 1.83 18.18
C GLY A 22 -7.91 1.67 19.40
N LEU A 23 -8.40 2.15 20.53
CA LEU A 23 -7.72 2.02 21.83
C LEU A 23 -7.49 0.55 22.22
N ARG A 24 -8.42 -0.33 21.87
CA ARG A 24 -8.35 -1.77 22.18
C ARG A 24 -7.17 -2.44 21.50
N GLU A 25 -6.96 -2.16 20.20
CA GLU A 25 -5.85 -2.68 19.42
C GLU A 25 -4.51 -2.20 19.99
N GLY A 26 -4.42 -0.93 20.38
CA GLY A 26 -3.24 -0.37 21.03
C GLY A 26 -2.95 -1.00 22.40
N ALA A 27 -3.99 -1.24 23.20
CA ALA A 27 -3.86 -1.90 24.51
C ALA A 27 -3.42 -3.37 24.36
N MET A 28 -4.04 -4.12 23.45
CA MET A 28 -3.65 -5.50 23.14
C MET A 28 -2.21 -5.60 22.66
N PHE A 29 -1.80 -4.69 21.79
CA PHE A 29 -0.44 -4.64 21.26
C PHE A 29 0.57 -4.37 22.39
N ARG A 30 0.28 -3.40 23.27
CA ARG A 30 1.12 -3.09 24.42
C ARG A 30 1.26 -4.26 25.40
N TYR A 31 0.21 -5.07 25.55
CA TYR A 31 0.23 -6.26 26.41
C TYR A 31 1.00 -7.42 25.75
N ALA A 32 0.82 -7.64 24.46
CA ALA A 32 1.41 -8.76 23.73
C ALA A 32 2.91 -8.58 23.44
N VAL A 33 3.37 -7.33 23.33
CA VAL A 33 4.78 -7.03 23.04
C VAL A 33 5.48 -6.57 24.34
N PRO A 34 6.55 -7.26 24.79
CA PRO A 34 7.31 -6.86 25.95
C PRO A 34 7.77 -5.40 25.82
N SER A 35 7.63 -4.63 26.90
CA SER A 35 8.04 -3.22 26.94
C SER A 35 9.56 -3.11 26.79
N THR A 36 9.99 -2.89 25.56
CA THR A 36 11.33 -2.37 25.27
C THR A 36 11.22 -0.85 25.17
N ASN A 37 12.25 -0.12 25.58
CA ASN A 37 12.33 1.33 25.40
C ASN A 37 12.40 1.74 23.91
N GLU A 38 12.43 0.77 23.01
CA GLU A 38 12.47 0.93 21.57
C GLU A 38 11.06 0.74 20.97
N LYS A 39 10.86 1.25 19.78
CA LYS A 39 9.65 0.98 19.01
C LYS A 39 9.46 -0.53 18.87
N PRO A 40 8.31 -1.09 19.26
CA PRO A 40 8.11 -2.55 19.30
C PRO A 40 8.24 -3.22 17.93
N LEU A 41 8.05 -2.47 16.85
CA LEU A 41 8.28 -2.92 15.47
C LEU A 41 9.05 -1.84 14.72
N SER A 42 10.25 -2.19 14.26
CA SER A 42 11.11 -1.29 13.47
C SER A 42 10.54 -1.04 12.08
N ASP A 43 9.87 -2.04 11.48
CA ASP A 43 9.26 -2.00 10.15
C ASP A 43 7.80 -2.49 10.20
N ILE A 44 6.90 -1.61 10.64
CA ILE A 44 5.46 -1.89 10.74
C ILE A 44 4.88 -2.28 9.38
N LEU A 45 5.28 -1.59 8.31
CA LEU A 45 4.80 -1.87 6.97
C LEU A 45 5.24 -3.26 6.50
N GLY A 46 6.51 -3.59 6.69
CA GLY A 46 7.05 -4.91 6.35
C GLY A 46 6.32 -6.03 7.09
N HIS A 47 6.08 -5.85 8.39
CA HIS A 47 5.32 -6.82 9.18
C HIS A 47 3.88 -7.01 8.65
N SER A 48 3.19 -5.90 8.34
CA SER A 48 1.83 -5.96 7.77
C SER A 48 1.79 -6.67 6.42
N ILE A 49 2.77 -6.40 5.55
CA ILE A 49 2.89 -7.07 4.25
C ILE A 49 3.12 -8.57 4.45
N GLN A 50 4.06 -8.97 5.31
CA GLN A 50 4.35 -10.38 5.59
C GLN A 50 3.12 -11.11 6.13
N THR A 51 2.38 -10.49 7.04
CA THR A 51 1.13 -11.05 7.56
C THR A 51 0.12 -11.34 6.44
N LEU A 52 -0.06 -10.40 5.50
CA LEU A 52 -0.94 -10.61 4.35
C LEU A 52 -0.40 -11.69 3.40
N MET A 53 0.90 -11.71 3.12
CA MET A 53 1.52 -12.75 2.29
C MET A 53 1.25 -14.15 2.85
N HIS A 54 1.39 -14.33 4.16
CA HIS A 54 1.07 -15.60 4.82
C HIS A 54 -0.43 -15.91 4.78
N TYR A 55 -1.29 -14.91 5.02
CA TYR A 55 -2.74 -15.11 5.01
C TYR A 55 -3.27 -15.56 3.64
N PHE A 56 -2.71 -15.00 2.57
CA PHE A 56 -3.09 -15.32 1.19
C PHE A 56 -2.21 -16.41 0.56
N ASP A 57 -1.36 -17.09 1.35
CA ASP A 57 -0.48 -18.18 0.87
C ASP A 57 0.34 -17.76 -0.38
N ALA A 58 0.88 -16.54 -0.34
CA ALA A 58 1.67 -15.99 -1.43
C ALA A 58 3.03 -16.72 -1.53
N ASN A 59 3.53 -16.87 -2.77
CA ASN A 59 4.88 -17.35 -2.99
C ASN A 59 5.91 -16.28 -2.57
N ILE A 60 6.38 -16.36 -1.33
CA ILE A 60 7.28 -15.39 -0.71
C ILE A 60 8.56 -15.21 -1.53
N SER A 61 9.18 -16.31 -1.94
CA SER A 61 10.44 -16.26 -2.72
C SER A 61 10.26 -15.54 -4.05
N HIS A 62 9.16 -15.81 -4.77
CA HIS A 62 8.82 -15.11 -6.01
C HIS A 62 8.58 -13.62 -5.76
N ALA A 63 7.75 -13.28 -4.78
CA ALA A 63 7.39 -11.91 -4.47
C ALA A 63 8.61 -11.06 -4.06
N GLU A 64 9.51 -11.61 -3.25
CA GLU A 64 10.77 -10.96 -2.87
C GLU A 64 11.70 -10.78 -4.09
N HIS A 65 11.79 -11.77 -4.96
CA HIS A 65 12.57 -11.66 -6.19
C HIS A 65 12.04 -10.53 -7.08
N VAL A 66 10.72 -10.50 -7.32
CA VAL A 66 10.07 -9.42 -8.09
C VAL A 66 10.28 -8.07 -7.44
N TYR A 67 10.17 -7.96 -6.12
CA TYR A 67 10.45 -6.71 -5.43
C TYR A 67 11.90 -6.25 -5.60
N ASN A 68 12.88 -7.16 -5.46
CA ASN A 68 14.29 -6.83 -5.61
C ASN A 68 14.61 -6.35 -7.03
N LEU A 69 14.09 -7.01 -8.06
CA LEU A 69 14.24 -6.59 -9.46
C LEU A 69 13.59 -5.23 -9.70
N SER A 70 12.35 -5.05 -9.27
CA SER A 70 11.63 -3.78 -9.39
C SER A 70 12.35 -2.63 -8.71
N LEU A 71 12.94 -2.88 -7.52
CA LEU A 71 13.71 -1.89 -6.79
C LEU A 71 15.01 -1.52 -7.51
N GLN A 72 15.70 -2.49 -8.13
CA GLN A 72 16.89 -2.24 -8.94
C GLN A 72 16.54 -1.40 -10.17
N LEU A 73 15.48 -1.75 -10.91
CA LEU A 73 15.00 -0.96 -12.05
C LEU A 73 14.61 0.45 -11.63
N PHE A 74 13.87 0.59 -10.51
CA PHE A 74 13.51 1.89 -9.98
C PHE A 74 14.75 2.76 -9.72
N LYS A 75 15.80 2.20 -9.13
CA LYS A 75 17.06 2.93 -8.86
C LYS A 75 17.80 3.29 -10.14
N GLN A 76 17.94 2.34 -11.07
CA GLN A 76 18.72 2.52 -12.31
C GLN A 76 18.04 3.46 -13.29
N LEU A 77 16.71 3.42 -13.39
CA LEU A 77 15.92 4.23 -14.30
C LEU A 77 15.47 5.57 -13.71
N LYS A 78 16.06 6.00 -12.58
CA LYS A 78 15.67 7.23 -11.86
C LYS A 78 15.65 8.48 -12.77
N VAL A 79 16.62 8.62 -13.66
CA VAL A 79 16.70 9.74 -14.59
C VAL A 79 15.55 9.72 -15.60
N LEU A 80 15.07 8.53 -15.97
CA LEU A 80 14.01 8.34 -16.95
C LEU A 80 12.62 8.56 -16.35
N HIS A 81 12.32 7.88 -15.24
CA HIS A 81 10.97 7.95 -14.64
C HIS A 81 10.76 9.20 -13.77
N LYS A 82 11.82 9.77 -13.18
CA LYS A 82 11.81 10.98 -12.32
C LYS A 82 10.90 10.88 -11.08
N LEU A 83 10.54 9.67 -10.66
CA LEU A 83 9.67 9.48 -9.49
C LEU A 83 10.39 9.80 -8.18
N PRO A 84 9.73 10.42 -7.20
CA PRO A 84 10.25 10.63 -5.86
C PRO A 84 10.59 9.31 -5.14
N ARG A 85 11.59 9.35 -4.24
CA ARG A 85 12.00 8.18 -3.44
C ARG A 85 10.88 7.63 -2.56
N ALA A 86 9.91 8.46 -2.19
CA ALA A 86 8.74 8.06 -1.41
C ALA A 86 7.97 6.89 -2.06
N TYR A 87 7.96 6.79 -3.39
CA TYR A 87 7.30 5.71 -4.11
C TYR A 87 7.94 4.32 -3.95
N VAL A 88 9.12 4.22 -3.34
CA VAL A 88 9.70 2.92 -2.95
C VAL A 88 8.78 2.15 -2.01
N LYS A 89 8.05 2.83 -1.11
CA LYS A 89 7.04 2.17 -0.25
C LYS A 89 5.88 1.61 -1.06
N VAL A 90 5.38 2.39 -2.01
CA VAL A 90 4.31 1.98 -2.93
C VAL A 90 4.74 0.77 -3.75
N LEU A 91 5.94 0.82 -4.33
CA LEU A 91 6.50 -0.28 -5.11
C LEU A 91 6.68 -1.54 -4.26
N ARG A 92 7.12 -1.39 -2.99
CA ARG A 92 7.29 -2.52 -2.06
C ARG A 92 5.96 -3.24 -1.82
N VAL A 93 4.90 -2.51 -1.50
CA VAL A 93 3.57 -3.08 -1.30
C VAL A 93 3.06 -3.75 -2.56
N ALA A 94 3.14 -3.05 -3.70
CA ALA A 94 2.66 -3.56 -4.97
C ALA A 94 3.41 -4.83 -5.40
N ALA A 95 4.74 -4.85 -5.31
CA ALA A 95 5.56 -5.97 -5.74
C ALA A 95 5.42 -7.20 -4.82
N LEU A 96 5.33 -7.00 -3.51
CA LEU A 96 5.20 -8.12 -2.57
C LEU A 96 3.80 -8.75 -2.57
N LEU A 97 2.77 -7.99 -2.96
CA LEU A 97 1.38 -8.44 -2.92
C LEU A 97 0.74 -8.59 -4.32
N HIS A 98 1.51 -8.45 -5.42
CA HIS A 98 0.96 -8.45 -6.78
C HIS A 98 0.21 -9.74 -7.14
N ASP A 99 0.62 -10.87 -6.58
CA ASP A 99 0.07 -12.20 -6.83
C ASP A 99 -0.85 -12.73 -5.71
N SER A 100 -1.11 -11.94 -4.66
CA SER A 100 -1.99 -12.37 -3.55
C SER A 100 -3.39 -12.80 -4.04
N GLY A 101 -3.85 -12.26 -5.16
CA GLY A 101 -5.11 -12.60 -5.79
C GLY A 101 -5.18 -14.00 -6.39
N MET A 102 -4.04 -14.67 -6.60
CA MET A 102 -3.99 -16.07 -7.07
C MET A 102 -4.71 -17.02 -6.11
N ARG A 103 -4.74 -16.69 -4.81
CA ARG A 103 -5.49 -17.44 -3.80
C ARG A 103 -6.99 -17.45 -4.04
N ILE A 104 -7.52 -16.41 -4.67
CA ILE A 104 -8.94 -16.34 -5.05
C ILE A 104 -9.13 -17.07 -6.38
N LYS A 105 -8.38 -16.66 -7.42
CA LYS A 105 -8.47 -17.27 -8.76
C LYS A 105 -7.22 -16.89 -9.56
N PHE A 106 -6.68 -17.83 -10.34
CA PHE A 106 -5.54 -17.59 -11.24
C PHE A 106 -5.88 -16.58 -12.35
N TYR A 107 -7.05 -16.73 -12.98
CA TYR A 107 -7.52 -15.79 -14.00
C TYR A 107 -7.88 -14.46 -13.35
N ASP A 108 -7.39 -13.37 -13.93
CA ASP A 108 -7.58 -12.00 -13.44
C ASP A 108 -7.05 -11.75 -12.00
N HIS A 109 -6.07 -12.57 -11.53
CA HIS A 109 -5.49 -12.44 -10.20
C HIS A 109 -5.00 -11.01 -9.90
N HIS A 110 -4.53 -10.26 -10.89
CA HIS A 110 -4.12 -8.87 -10.75
C HIS A 110 -5.25 -7.97 -10.22
N ARG A 111 -6.50 -8.19 -10.64
CA ARG A 111 -7.68 -7.50 -10.12
C ARG A 111 -7.99 -7.91 -8.68
N HIS A 112 -7.87 -9.21 -8.41
CA HIS A 112 -8.05 -9.73 -7.06
C HIS A 112 -6.97 -9.23 -6.11
N SER A 113 -5.71 -9.14 -6.54
CA SER A 113 -4.60 -8.57 -5.77
C SER A 113 -4.86 -7.09 -5.45
N SER A 114 -5.28 -6.31 -6.44
CA SER A 114 -5.65 -4.91 -6.22
C SER A 114 -6.79 -4.77 -5.20
N TYR A 115 -7.84 -5.60 -5.31
CA TYR A 115 -8.95 -5.62 -4.37
C TYR A 115 -8.48 -5.98 -2.95
N ILE A 116 -7.64 -7.00 -2.81
CA ILE A 116 -7.06 -7.40 -1.52
C ILE A 116 -6.30 -6.24 -0.88
N ILE A 117 -5.40 -5.58 -1.63
CA ILE A 117 -4.61 -4.47 -1.12
C ILE A 117 -5.51 -3.32 -0.67
N LEU A 118 -6.51 -2.94 -1.49
CA LEU A 118 -7.44 -1.85 -1.18
C LEU A 118 -8.27 -2.08 0.09
N ASN A 119 -8.59 -3.34 0.40
CA ASN A 119 -9.46 -3.70 1.52
C ASN A 119 -8.69 -4.30 2.71
N SER A 120 -7.35 -4.28 2.67
CA SER A 120 -6.50 -4.77 3.74
C SER A 120 -6.07 -3.66 4.69
N ASN A 121 -5.95 -3.99 5.97
CA ASN A 121 -5.38 -3.09 6.97
C ASN A 121 -3.85 -3.16 6.92
N LEU A 122 -3.23 -2.43 5.99
CA LEU A 122 -1.79 -2.25 5.93
C LEU A 122 -1.39 -1.05 6.79
N TYR A 123 -0.60 -1.29 7.84
CA TYR A 123 -0.07 -0.26 8.71
C TYR A 123 1.25 0.29 8.19
N GLY A 124 1.56 1.56 8.48
CA GLY A 124 2.81 2.20 8.07
C GLY A 124 2.83 2.77 6.64
N ILE A 125 1.66 2.82 5.99
CA ILE A 125 1.44 3.43 4.68
C ILE A 125 0.23 4.38 4.74
N SER A 126 0.26 5.48 3.98
CA SER A 126 -0.89 6.39 3.88
C SER A 126 -2.00 5.77 3.03
N GLN A 127 -3.26 6.21 3.22
CA GLN A 127 -4.38 5.76 2.39
C GLN A 127 -4.17 6.08 0.91
N LYS A 128 -3.60 7.24 0.61
CA LYS A 128 -3.23 7.64 -0.75
C LYS A 128 -2.26 6.64 -1.37
N ASP A 129 -1.15 6.37 -0.68
CA ASP A 129 -0.10 5.46 -1.16
C ASP A 129 -0.62 4.03 -1.28
N LEU A 130 -1.51 3.59 -0.37
CA LEU A 130 -2.16 2.28 -0.42
C LEU A 130 -2.98 2.13 -1.70
N VAL A 131 -3.79 3.14 -2.03
CA VAL A 131 -4.59 3.15 -3.27
C VAL A 131 -3.69 3.10 -4.49
N VAL A 132 -2.62 3.91 -4.54
CA VAL A 132 -1.66 3.86 -5.65
C VAL A 132 -1.01 2.49 -5.76
N ALA A 133 -0.58 1.88 -4.63
CA ALA A 133 0.03 0.54 -4.61
C ALA A 133 -0.92 -0.54 -5.14
N ALA A 134 -2.19 -0.49 -4.76
CA ALA A 134 -3.20 -1.41 -5.25
C ALA A 134 -3.38 -1.32 -6.77
N PHE A 135 -3.40 -0.10 -7.32
CA PHE A 135 -3.51 0.10 -8.77
C PHE A 135 -2.21 -0.22 -9.52
N VAL A 136 -1.05 -0.08 -8.88
CA VAL A 136 0.22 -0.56 -9.43
C VAL A 136 0.23 -2.08 -9.52
N ALA A 137 -0.16 -2.76 -8.43
CA ALA A 137 -0.29 -4.22 -8.41
C ALA A 137 -1.31 -4.71 -9.44
N GLY A 138 -2.49 -4.05 -9.54
CA GLY A 138 -3.48 -4.36 -10.58
C GLY A 138 -2.98 -4.14 -12.00
N GLY A 139 -2.02 -3.25 -12.20
CA GLY A 139 -1.45 -2.89 -13.50
C GLY A 139 -0.25 -3.73 -13.95
N HIS A 140 0.19 -4.75 -13.19
CA HIS A 140 1.35 -5.56 -13.58
C HIS A 140 1.06 -6.46 -14.80
N LYS A 141 -0.18 -6.85 -15.03
CA LYS A 141 -0.60 -7.46 -16.30
C LYS A 141 -0.96 -6.38 -17.32
N LYS A 142 -0.72 -6.68 -18.62
CA LYS A 142 -0.99 -5.80 -19.76
C LYS A 142 -2.50 -5.73 -20.11
N SER A 143 -3.38 -5.84 -19.13
CA SER A 143 -4.81 -5.63 -19.30
C SER A 143 -5.14 -4.19 -18.98
N ASP A 144 -6.15 -3.62 -19.65
CA ASP A 144 -6.73 -2.31 -19.36
C ASP A 144 -7.35 -2.28 -17.96
N PHE A 145 -6.46 -2.32 -16.93
CA PHE A 145 -6.87 -2.14 -15.55
C PHE A 145 -7.30 -0.68 -15.41
N ASN A 146 -8.60 -0.51 -15.46
CA ASN A 146 -9.31 0.68 -15.84
C ASN A 146 -8.99 1.91 -14.98
N GLU A 147 -8.66 3.00 -15.64
CA GLU A 147 -8.74 4.38 -15.12
C GLU A 147 -10.13 4.68 -14.51
N LEU A 148 -11.20 3.98 -14.96
CA LEU A 148 -12.56 4.09 -14.43
C LEU A 148 -12.65 3.73 -12.94
N ASP A 149 -11.92 2.74 -12.45
CA ASP A 149 -11.93 2.38 -11.03
C ASP A 149 -11.14 3.38 -10.18
N MET A 150 -10.09 4.00 -10.73
CA MET A 150 -9.37 5.09 -10.06
C MET A 150 -10.24 6.34 -9.85
N ASN A 151 -11.24 6.54 -10.71
CA ASN A 151 -12.16 7.67 -10.59
C ASN A 151 -12.93 7.69 -9.25
N LYS A 152 -13.16 6.53 -8.64
CA LYS A 152 -13.76 6.42 -7.31
C LYS A 152 -12.88 7.04 -6.21
N TYR A 153 -11.58 7.16 -6.46
CA TYR A 153 -10.59 7.68 -5.51
C TYR A 153 -10.09 9.09 -5.86
N ARG A 154 -10.80 9.83 -6.75
CA ARG A 154 -10.42 11.19 -7.16
C ARG A 154 -10.26 12.19 -6.01
N VAL A 155 -10.92 11.94 -4.89
CA VAL A 155 -10.78 12.77 -3.68
C VAL A 155 -9.38 12.59 -3.04
N LEU A 156 -8.77 11.42 -3.21
CA LEU A 156 -7.47 11.07 -2.63
C LEU A 156 -6.32 11.22 -3.64
N LEU A 157 -6.59 11.08 -4.94
CA LEU A 157 -5.60 11.01 -6.01
C LEU A 157 -5.63 12.25 -6.88
N SER A 158 -4.45 12.81 -7.15
CA SER A 158 -4.24 13.84 -8.15
C SER A 158 -4.03 13.24 -9.56
N GLN A 159 -4.07 14.08 -10.60
CA GLN A 159 -3.73 13.66 -11.96
C GLN A 159 -2.27 13.15 -12.06
N GLU A 160 -1.38 13.74 -11.27
CA GLU A 160 0.02 13.33 -11.19
C GLU A 160 0.16 11.90 -10.67
N ASP A 161 -0.60 11.52 -9.64
CA ASP A 161 -0.60 10.16 -9.09
C ASP A 161 -1.00 9.11 -10.13
N VAL A 162 -1.87 9.45 -11.07
CA VAL A 162 -2.28 8.56 -12.18
C VAL A 162 -1.11 8.30 -13.13
N GLU A 163 -0.35 9.34 -13.49
CA GLU A 163 0.82 9.20 -14.34
C GLU A 163 1.96 8.44 -13.66
N GLU A 164 2.17 8.72 -12.37
CA GLU A 164 3.19 8.03 -11.57
C GLU A 164 2.86 6.55 -11.38
N LYS A 165 1.58 6.21 -11.18
CA LYS A 165 1.09 4.82 -11.16
C LYS A 165 1.40 4.10 -12.47
N LYS A 166 1.21 4.73 -13.63
CA LYS A 166 1.53 4.12 -14.93
C LYS A 166 3.01 3.74 -15.01
N LYS A 167 3.91 4.65 -14.62
CA LYS A 167 5.36 4.40 -14.58
C LYS A 167 5.73 3.25 -13.65
N LEU A 168 5.16 3.22 -12.44
CA LEU A 168 5.40 2.15 -11.46
C LEU A 168 4.87 0.80 -11.95
N SER A 169 3.70 0.76 -12.59
CA SER A 169 3.14 -0.46 -13.15
C SER A 169 4.02 -1.04 -14.26
N VAL A 170 4.67 -0.18 -15.07
CA VAL A 170 5.64 -0.63 -16.09
C VAL A 170 6.88 -1.24 -15.43
N ILE A 171 7.38 -0.65 -14.34
CA ILE A 171 8.52 -1.19 -13.59
C ILE A 171 8.19 -2.55 -12.98
N LEU A 172 6.93 -2.79 -12.61
CA LEU A 172 6.49 -4.05 -12.00
C LEU A 172 6.20 -5.16 -13.02
N ARG A 173 6.13 -4.85 -14.31
CA ARG A 173 5.89 -5.83 -15.40
C ARG A 173 7.15 -6.62 -15.79
N ILE A 174 7.83 -7.16 -14.83
CA ILE A 174 9.08 -7.93 -14.99
C ILE A 174 8.75 -9.40 -15.31
#